data_81e074a790f91fb5b02d5070cd26893a
#
_entry.id   81e074a790f91fb5b02d5070cd26893a
#
_cell.length_a   1.000
_cell.length_b   1.000
_cell.length_c   1.000
_cell.angle_alpha   90.00
_cell.angle_beta   90.00
_cell.angle_gamma   90.00
#
_symmetry.space_group_name_H-M   'P 1'
#
loop_
_entity.id
_entity.type
_entity.pdbx_description
1 polymer ?
#
loop_
_entity_poly.entity_id
_entity_poly.type
_entity_poly.pdbx_seq_one_letter_code
_entity_poly.pdbx_strand_id
1 'polypeptide(L)'
;MLCRVQTSKTSLNSDGLSAGIRGRVTAPPRVWVCARPAEGATSGADLDAAQLGLVELLRQSQQMLVFTGAGISTGSGIPDFRGPGGVWKRRPPVYYDEFMSSEAARIEHWDYKLEGWEAFRNAQPNATHFAIVQLERAGKLLLLVTQNIDGLHSKAGTAADRLVEIHGTNSLVECQSCGRRTAPEAHFEQFRRTHKPPLCACGGFLKLATISFGQNLRSGDLARAEAAALAADLVIALGSTLSVYPAASVPLLTAQRGVPYVLANRGPTEHDGRPEVTLRLEGDVAEVFAPAVHAALAARSA
;
A
#
# COMPACT_ATOMS: atom_id res chain seq x y z
N MET A 1 32.28 10.13 7.01
CA MET A 1 32.49 8.83 6.36
C MET A 1 32.09 8.98 4.88
N LEU A 2 33.03 8.79 3.95
CA LEU A 2 32.86 9.17 2.54
C LEU A 2 32.04 8.11 1.80
N CYS A 3 30.89 8.48 1.23
CA CYS A 3 30.15 7.64 0.30
C CYS A 3 30.88 7.61 -1.07
N ARG A 4 31.21 6.41 -1.55
CA ARG A 4 31.78 6.23 -2.89
C ARG A 4 30.66 6.08 -3.92
N VAL A 5 30.77 6.84 -5.00
CA VAL A 5 29.92 6.68 -6.19
C VAL A 5 30.50 5.53 -7.01
N GLN A 6 29.72 4.45 -7.20
CA GLN A 6 30.06 3.41 -8.16
C GLN A 6 29.48 3.79 -9.52
N THR A 7 30.36 4.15 -10.46
CA THR A 7 30.02 4.28 -11.87
C THR A 7 30.37 2.96 -12.57
N SER A 8 29.36 2.24 -13.07
CA SER A 8 29.58 1.10 -13.96
C SER A 8 30.10 1.60 -15.29
N LYS A 9 31.35 1.24 -15.61
CA LYS A 9 31.92 1.42 -16.94
C LYS A 9 31.48 0.26 -17.84
N THR A 10 30.53 0.53 -18.72
CA THR A 10 30.31 -0.32 -19.90
C THR A 10 31.31 0.09 -20.97
N SER A 11 32.19 -0.83 -21.32
CA SER A 11 33.10 -0.71 -22.48
C SER A 11 32.27 -0.85 -23.76
N LEU A 12 32.22 0.20 -24.55
CA LEU A 12 31.73 0.17 -25.93
C LEU A 12 32.92 -0.06 -26.86
N ASN A 13 32.88 -1.17 -27.60
CA ASN A 13 33.70 -1.37 -28.76
C ASN A 13 33.28 -0.42 -29.88
N SER A 14 34.28 0.25 -30.45
CA SER A 14 34.16 1.10 -31.62
C SER A 14 34.08 0.25 -32.87
N ASP A 15 33.02 0.35 -33.65
CA ASP A 15 33.07 0.30 -35.11
C ASP A 15 31.80 0.89 -35.74
N GLY A 16 32.01 1.98 -36.46
CA GLY A 16 31.44 2.26 -37.77
C GLY A 16 30.07 2.93 -37.94
N LEU A 17 30.11 4.20 -38.40
CA LEU A 17 29.22 4.91 -39.37
C LEU A 17 27.98 5.66 -38.88
N SER A 18 28.17 6.99 -38.86
CA SER A 18 27.38 8.14 -39.38
C SER A 18 25.82 8.09 -39.35
N ALA A 19 25.25 9.04 -38.70
CA ALA A 19 24.33 10.13 -39.16
C ALA A 19 23.39 10.61 -38.03
N GLY A 20 23.44 11.87 -37.80
CA GLY A 20 22.85 12.73 -36.81
C GLY A 20 21.37 12.54 -36.45
N ILE A 21 21.15 12.47 -35.15
CA ILE A 21 20.01 13.06 -34.44
C ILE A 21 20.51 13.47 -33.06
N ARG A 22 20.50 14.78 -32.77
CA ARG A 22 20.86 15.30 -31.44
C ARG A 22 19.64 15.11 -30.51
N GLY A 23 19.54 13.93 -29.89
CA GLY A 23 18.67 13.71 -28.74
C GLY A 23 19.41 14.12 -27.47
N ARG A 24 18.82 14.94 -26.60
CA ARG A 24 19.33 15.21 -25.25
C ARG A 24 19.31 13.88 -24.47
N VAL A 25 20.47 13.35 -24.22
CA VAL A 25 20.64 12.24 -23.27
C VAL A 25 20.48 12.81 -21.87
N THR A 26 19.32 12.61 -21.26
CA THR A 26 19.13 12.86 -19.82
C THR A 26 19.90 11.77 -19.06
N ALA A 27 20.76 12.18 -18.12
CA ALA A 27 21.49 11.25 -17.27
C ALA A 27 20.51 10.35 -16.48
N PRO A 28 20.82 9.05 -16.29
CA PRO A 28 19.95 8.16 -15.53
C PRO A 28 19.84 8.62 -14.07
N PRO A 29 18.68 8.41 -13.42
CA PRO A 29 18.49 8.76 -12.02
C PRO A 29 19.49 7.97 -11.14
N ARG A 30 20.12 8.68 -10.20
CA ARG A 30 21.09 8.08 -9.27
C ARG A 30 20.35 7.27 -8.21
N VAL A 31 20.55 5.97 -8.20
CA VAL A 31 20.04 5.08 -7.15
C VAL A 31 20.99 5.15 -5.95
N TRP A 32 20.46 5.53 -4.78
CA TRP A 32 21.20 5.53 -3.52
C TRP A 32 20.84 4.26 -2.73
N VAL A 33 21.79 3.38 -2.53
CA VAL A 33 21.66 2.23 -1.61
C VAL A 33 22.54 2.52 -0.41
N CYS A 34 21.94 2.81 0.74
CA CYS A 34 22.65 2.95 2.00
C CYS A 34 22.41 1.70 2.87
N ALA A 35 23.48 0.97 3.19
CA ALA A 35 23.44 -0.13 4.16
C ALA A 35 23.46 0.41 5.59
N ARG A 36 22.67 -0.19 6.48
CA ARG A 36 22.56 0.16 7.91
C ARG A 36 23.82 -0.23 8.70
N PRO A 37 24.30 0.61 9.64
CA PRO A 37 25.08 0.12 10.79
C PRO A 37 24.12 -0.42 11.86
N ALA A 38 24.55 -1.47 12.56
CA ALA A 38 23.78 -2.08 13.64
C ALA A 38 23.90 -1.27 14.95
N GLU A 39 22.76 -1.16 15.64
CA GLU A 39 22.51 -0.96 17.07
C GLU A 39 22.99 0.29 17.80
N GLY A 40 22.01 0.99 18.40
CA GLY A 40 22.14 1.99 19.44
C GLY A 40 20.86 2.81 19.55
N ALA A 41 20.00 2.50 20.53
CA ALA A 41 18.80 3.29 20.84
C ALA A 41 19.18 4.72 21.23
N THR A 42 18.69 5.72 20.48
CA THR A 42 18.87 7.15 20.81
C THR A 42 17.51 7.83 20.99
N SER A 43 17.38 8.51 22.11
CA SER A 43 16.30 9.47 22.40
C SER A 43 16.56 10.76 21.63
N GLY A 44 15.62 11.15 20.75
CA GLY A 44 15.74 12.31 19.85
C GLY A 44 16.19 11.83 18.48
N ALA A 45 15.23 11.49 17.61
CA ALA A 45 15.50 10.72 16.40
C ALA A 45 16.39 11.50 15.41
N ASP A 46 17.68 11.20 15.40
CA ASP A 46 18.55 11.53 14.28
C ASP A 46 18.08 10.68 13.08
N LEU A 47 17.52 11.34 12.06
CA LEU A 47 17.12 10.71 10.81
C LEU A 47 18.35 10.18 10.05
N ASP A 48 18.29 8.96 9.56
CA ASP A 48 19.33 8.42 8.70
C ASP A 48 19.32 9.07 7.30
N ALA A 49 20.34 8.77 6.48
CA ALA A 49 20.49 9.38 5.16
C ALA A 49 19.30 9.08 4.22
N ALA A 50 18.69 7.91 4.36
CA ALA A 50 17.52 7.54 3.54
C ALA A 50 16.27 8.30 4.00
N GLN A 51 16.08 8.45 5.31
CA GLN A 51 15.00 9.26 5.87
C GLN A 51 15.16 10.74 5.50
N LEU A 52 16.39 11.29 5.52
CA LEU A 52 16.66 12.66 5.05
C LEU A 52 16.35 12.82 3.56
N GLY A 53 16.66 11.83 2.72
CA GLY A 53 16.25 11.78 1.32
C GLY A 53 14.73 11.82 1.15
N LEU A 54 14.00 11.06 1.98
CA LEU A 54 12.53 11.09 2.01
C LEU A 54 12.01 12.46 2.44
N VAL A 55 12.58 13.07 3.48
CA VAL A 55 12.21 14.43 3.95
C VAL A 55 12.26 15.42 2.79
N GLU A 56 13.34 15.40 2.00
CA GLU A 56 13.50 16.33 0.88
C GLU A 56 12.45 16.08 -0.21
N LEU A 57 12.18 14.84 -0.58
CA LEU A 57 11.13 14.49 -1.54
C LEU A 57 9.74 14.91 -1.04
N LEU A 58 9.44 14.72 0.25
CA LEU A 58 8.18 15.15 0.86
C LEU A 58 8.02 16.67 0.85
N ARG A 59 9.11 17.43 1.05
CA ARG A 59 9.08 18.89 0.99
C ARG A 59 8.78 19.41 -0.41
N GLN A 60 9.43 18.85 -1.42
CA GLN A 60 9.32 19.28 -2.81
C GLN A 60 7.96 18.94 -3.43
N SER A 61 7.40 17.79 -3.07
CA SER A 61 6.14 17.30 -3.65
C SER A 61 4.93 18.12 -3.20
N GLN A 62 3.96 18.28 -4.11
CA GLN A 62 2.65 18.92 -3.86
C GLN A 62 1.47 17.99 -4.13
N GLN A 63 1.68 16.88 -4.85
CA GLN A 63 0.62 15.98 -5.33
C GLN A 63 1.07 14.52 -5.14
N MET A 64 1.12 14.07 -3.87
CA MET A 64 1.61 12.73 -3.54
C MET A 64 0.56 11.65 -3.79
N LEU A 65 0.94 10.58 -4.45
CA LEU A 65 0.23 9.31 -4.44
C LEU A 65 0.86 8.40 -3.37
N VAL A 66 0.09 8.05 -2.35
CA VAL A 66 0.52 7.08 -1.35
C VAL A 66 -0.17 5.75 -1.60
N PHE A 67 0.61 4.67 -1.67
CA PHE A 67 0.15 3.30 -1.88
C PHE A 67 0.50 2.44 -0.68
N THR A 68 -0.48 1.80 -0.02
CA THR A 68 -0.22 1.08 1.23
C THR A 68 -0.63 -0.39 1.14
N GLY A 69 0.09 -1.24 1.91
CA GLY A 69 -0.21 -2.66 2.08
C GLY A 69 -0.20 -3.08 3.55
N ALA A 70 -0.40 -4.38 3.81
CA ALA A 70 -0.64 -4.93 5.15
C ALA A 70 0.51 -4.69 6.14
N GLY A 71 1.73 -4.47 5.66
CA GLY A 71 2.89 -4.17 6.51
C GLY A 71 2.74 -2.89 7.33
N ILE A 72 1.89 -1.92 6.95
CA ILE A 72 1.65 -0.73 7.77
C ILE A 72 0.73 -1.01 8.96
N SER A 73 -0.04 -2.09 8.95
CA SER A 73 -1.05 -2.39 9.98
C SER A 73 -0.56 -3.40 11.03
N THR A 74 0.67 -3.94 10.88
CA THR A 74 1.26 -4.87 11.85
C THR A 74 1.41 -4.24 13.23
N GLY A 75 1.82 -2.98 13.30
CA GLY A 75 1.88 -2.19 14.54
C GLY A 75 0.50 -1.87 15.15
N SER A 76 -0.59 -2.13 14.43
CA SER A 76 -1.98 -2.02 14.92
C SER A 76 -2.55 -3.37 15.39
N GLY A 77 -1.73 -4.43 15.44
CA GLY A 77 -2.12 -5.78 15.86
C GLY A 77 -2.81 -6.60 14.75
N ILE A 78 -2.85 -6.11 13.51
CA ILE A 78 -3.37 -6.86 12.36
C ILE A 78 -2.20 -7.58 11.69
N PRO A 79 -2.21 -8.93 11.61
CA PRO A 79 -1.15 -9.67 10.96
C PRO A 79 -1.13 -9.41 9.45
N ASP A 80 0.06 -9.40 8.86
CA ASP A 80 0.19 -9.39 7.42
C ASP A 80 -0.22 -10.75 6.79
N PHE A 81 -0.39 -10.76 5.46
CA PHE A 81 -0.84 -11.96 4.74
C PHE A 81 0.31 -12.84 4.25
N ARG A 82 1.47 -12.27 3.91
CA ARG A 82 2.57 -12.95 3.18
C ARG A 82 3.91 -12.94 3.91
N GLY A 83 4.10 -12.11 4.91
CA GLY A 83 5.32 -12.03 5.70
C GLY A 83 5.71 -13.35 6.38
N PRO A 84 6.77 -13.39 7.19
CA PRO A 84 7.23 -14.60 7.84
C PRO A 84 6.16 -15.33 8.66
N GLY A 85 5.25 -14.59 9.32
CA GLY A 85 4.08 -15.09 10.06
C GLY A 85 2.75 -14.98 9.30
N GLY A 86 2.77 -14.76 7.99
CA GLY A 86 1.60 -14.41 7.19
C GLY A 86 0.46 -15.42 7.26
N VAL A 87 -0.77 -14.92 7.33
CA VAL A 87 -1.99 -15.69 7.56
C VAL A 87 -2.22 -16.74 6.47
N TRP A 88 -1.91 -16.45 5.23
CA TRP A 88 -2.14 -17.37 4.10
C TRP A 88 -1.22 -18.59 4.07
N LYS A 89 -0.16 -18.62 4.87
CA LYS A 89 0.65 -19.81 5.06
C LYS A 89 -0.09 -20.92 5.83
N ARG A 90 -1.05 -20.54 6.66
CA ARG A 90 -1.84 -21.45 7.50
C ARG A 90 -3.23 -21.71 6.96
N ARG A 91 -3.84 -20.70 6.31
CA ARG A 91 -5.20 -20.78 5.80
C ARG A 91 -5.27 -20.06 4.45
N PRO A 92 -5.29 -20.79 3.33
CA PRO A 92 -5.38 -20.19 1.99
C PRO A 92 -6.71 -19.42 1.83
N PRO A 93 -6.72 -18.36 1.04
CA PRO A 93 -7.93 -17.58 0.80
C PRO A 93 -8.94 -18.38 -0.06
N VAL A 94 -10.22 -18.20 0.21
CA VAL A 94 -11.31 -18.70 -0.65
C VAL A 94 -11.38 -17.82 -1.91
N TYR A 95 -11.32 -18.45 -3.09
CA TYR A 95 -11.45 -17.76 -4.38
C TYR A 95 -12.91 -17.39 -4.66
N TYR A 96 -13.11 -16.41 -5.56
CA TYR A 96 -14.44 -15.86 -5.81
C TYR A 96 -15.38 -16.88 -6.46
N ASP A 97 -14.90 -17.65 -7.41
CA ASP A 97 -15.66 -18.71 -8.09
C ASP A 97 -16.04 -19.86 -7.14
N GLU A 98 -15.14 -20.23 -6.23
CA GLU A 98 -15.41 -21.20 -5.15
C GLU A 98 -16.51 -20.67 -4.22
N PHE A 99 -16.40 -19.39 -3.79
CA PHE A 99 -17.43 -18.74 -2.97
C PHE A 99 -18.80 -18.75 -3.67
N MET A 100 -18.84 -18.47 -4.96
CA MET A 100 -20.10 -18.41 -5.71
C MET A 100 -20.70 -19.80 -5.97
N SER A 101 -19.89 -20.83 -6.18
CA SER A 101 -20.35 -22.17 -6.56
C SER A 101 -20.57 -23.14 -5.40
N SER A 102 -19.89 -22.95 -4.25
CA SER A 102 -19.87 -23.90 -3.14
C SER A 102 -20.38 -23.32 -1.82
N GLU A 103 -21.35 -23.99 -1.19
CA GLU A 103 -21.78 -23.63 0.17
C GLU A 103 -20.67 -23.86 1.20
N ALA A 104 -19.90 -24.92 1.06
CA ALA A 104 -18.75 -25.20 1.93
C ALA A 104 -17.72 -24.05 1.86
N ALA A 105 -17.42 -23.53 0.68
CA ALA A 105 -16.52 -22.40 0.51
C ALA A 105 -17.10 -21.09 1.14
N ARG A 106 -18.42 -20.89 1.06
CA ARG A 106 -19.08 -19.78 1.76
C ARG A 106 -19.00 -19.91 3.29
N ILE A 107 -19.19 -21.12 3.83
CA ILE A 107 -19.02 -21.39 5.27
C ILE A 107 -17.58 -21.08 5.68
N GLU A 108 -16.59 -21.63 4.95
CA GLU A 108 -15.16 -21.39 5.18
C GLU A 108 -14.81 -19.88 5.16
N HIS A 109 -15.35 -19.14 4.19
CA HIS A 109 -15.18 -17.69 4.12
C HIS A 109 -15.72 -16.99 5.37
N TRP A 110 -16.94 -17.32 5.81
CA TRP A 110 -17.56 -16.68 6.97
C TRP A 110 -16.87 -17.07 8.27
N ASP A 111 -16.43 -18.32 8.43
CA ASP A 111 -15.65 -18.78 9.60
C ASP A 111 -14.33 -18.01 9.69
N TYR A 112 -13.58 -17.94 8.59
CA TYR A 112 -12.33 -17.19 8.55
C TYR A 112 -12.51 -15.72 8.91
N LYS A 113 -13.55 -15.10 8.38
CA LYS A 113 -13.84 -13.69 8.65
C LYS A 113 -14.32 -13.45 10.08
N LEU A 114 -15.10 -14.36 10.65
CA LEU A 114 -15.55 -14.31 12.02
C LEU A 114 -14.40 -14.47 13.02
N GLU A 115 -13.46 -15.37 12.74
CA GLU A 115 -12.26 -15.59 13.58
C GLU A 115 -11.44 -14.28 13.73
N GLY A 116 -11.25 -13.54 12.64
CA GLY A 116 -10.50 -12.28 12.65
C GLY A 116 -11.32 -11.05 13.05
N TRP A 117 -12.65 -11.16 13.17
CA TRP A 117 -13.54 -10.00 13.25
C TRP A 117 -13.27 -9.09 14.45
N GLU A 118 -13.07 -9.65 15.64
CA GLU A 118 -12.84 -8.83 16.84
C GLU A 118 -11.52 -8.09 16.79
N ALA A 119 -10.46 -8.72 16.28
CA ALA A 119 -9.18 -8.08 16.09
C ALA A 119 -9.28 -6.89 15.11
N PHE A 120 -9.95 -7.08 13.97
CA PHE A 120 -10.20 -6.02 13.00
C PHE A 120 -11.02 -4.86 13.59
N ARG A 121 -12.12 -5.18 14.28
CA ARG A 121 -13.03 -4.17 14.87
C ARG A 121 -12.31 -3.31 15.92
N ASN A 122 -11.47 -3.92 16.74
CA ASN A 122 -10.79 -3.27 17.86
C ASN A 122 -9.46 -2.61 17.49
N ALA A 123 -8.89 -2.94 16.34
CA ALA A 123 -7.65 -2.34 15.88
C ALA A 123 -7.73 -0.81 15.80
N GLN A 124 -6.63 -0.16 16.17
CA GLN A 124 -6.50 1.30 16.14
C GLN A 124 -5.45 1.72 15.11
N PRO A 125 -5.65 2.87 14.44
CA PRO A 125 -4.63 3.45 13.59
C PRO A 125 -3.32 3.68 14.38
N ASN A 126 -2.19 3.56 13.69
CA ASN A 126 -0.85 3.79 14.25
C ASN A 126 -0.20 5.03 13.62
N ALA A 127 1.05 5.28 13.99
CA ALA A 127 1.81 6.46 13.56
C ALA A 127 1.85 6.64 12.04
N THR A 128 1.94 5.55 11.25
CA THR A 128 1.93 5.62 9.78
C THR A 128 0.61 6.18 9.25
N HIS A 129 -0.53 5.72 9.77
CA HIS A 129 -1.85 6.19 9.36
C HIS A 129 -2.01 7.68 9.66
N PHE A 130 -1.60 8.12 10.87
CA PHE A 130 -1.69 9.53 11.26
C PHE A 130 -0.72 10.41 10.47
N ALA A 131 0.48 9.92 10.11
CA ALA A 131 1.41 10.65 9.27
C ALA A 131 0.83 10.92 7.87
N ILE A 132 0.10 9.97 7.28
CA ILE A 132 -0.59 10.17 6.01
C ILE A 132 -1.69 11.25 6.15
N VAL A 133 -2.46 11.24 7.24
CA VAL A 133 -3.46 12.30 7.51
C VAL A 133 -2.79 13.67 7.69
N GLN A 134 -1.59 13.74 8.26
CA GLN A 134 -0.84 15.00 8.34
C GLN A 134 -0.43 15.52 6.96
N LEU A 135 0.00 14.64 6.03
CA LEU A 135 0.26 15.02 4.63
C LEU A 135 -1.00 15.53 3.93
N GLU A 136 -2.15 14.89 4.19
CA GLU A 136 -3.45 15.36 3.67
C GLU A 136 -3.80 16.75 4.18
N ARG A 137 -3.71 16.97 5.50
CA ARG A 137 -3.97 18.28 6.14
C ARG A 137 -3.04 19.37 5.67
N ALA A 138 -1.81 19.01 5.30
CA ALA A 138 -0.84 19.92 4.70
C ALA A 138 -1.10 20.19 3.20
N GLY A 139 -2.16 19.62 2.63
CA GLY A 139 -2.53 19.79 1.20
C GLY A 139 -1.61 19.06 0.23
N LYS A 140 -0.82 18.10 0.70
CA LYS A 140 0.18 17.38 -0.10
C LYS A 140 -0.29 16.03 -0.64
N LEU A 141 -1.32 15.42 -0.04
CA LEU A 141 -1.87 14.14 -0.48
C LEU A 141 -2.83 14.34 -1.64
N LEU A 142 -2.50 13.83 -2.81
CA LEU A 142 -3.40 13.74 -3.96
C LEU A 142 -4.41 12.61 -3.74
N LEU A 143 -3.91 11.39 -3.51
CA LEU A 143 -4.72 10.21 -3.27
C LEU A 143 -3.94 9.19 -2.43
N LEU A 144 -4.66 8.53 -1.53
CA LEU A 144 -4.23 7.33 -0.84
C LEU A 144 -4.92 6.11 -1.48
N VAL A 145 -4.15 5.19 -2.02
CA VAL A 145 -4.62 3.89 -2.51
C VAL A 145 -4.16 2.82 -1.54
N THR A 146 -5.08 2.11 -0.92
CA THR A 146 -4.72 1.04 0.02
C THR A 146 -5.18 -0.32 -0.49
N GLN A 147 -4.31 -1.31 -0.34
CA GLN A 147 -4.63 -2.72 -0.51
C GLN A 147 -5.31 -3.30 0.74
N ASN A 148 -5.22 -2.57 1.87
CA ASN A 148 -5.76 -3.01 3.15
C ASN A 148 -7.28 -2.93 3.16
N ILE A 149 -7.88 -3.88 3.88
CA ILE A 149 -9.33 -4.01 4.03
C ILE A 149 -9.77 -3.70 5.47
N ASP A 150 -8.87 -3.14 6.28
CA ASP A 150 -9.04 -2.97 7.72
C ASP A 150 -9.78 -1.70 8.14
N GLY A 151 -9.97 -0.75 7.21
CA GLY A 151 -10.63 0.52 7.46
C GLY A 151 -9.83 1.49 8.33
N LEU A 152 -8.56 1.21 8.66
CA LEU A 152 -7.76 2.02 9.57
C LEU A 152 -7.45 3.41 9.02
N HIS A 153 -7.33 3.57 7.71
CA HIS A 153 -7.14 4.89 7.09
C HIS A 153 -8.36 5.80 7.32
N SER A 154 -9.57 5.29 7.08
CA SER A 154 -10.81 6.02 7.40
C SER A 154 -10.91 6.33 8.89
N LYS A 155 -10.56 5.37 9.75
CA LYS A 155 -10.57 5.50 11.21
C LYS A 155 -9.53 6.52 11.72
N ALA A 156 -8.41 6.69 11.00
CA ALA A 156 -7.40 7.72 11.27
C ALA A 156 -7.87 9.13 10.89
N GLY A 157 -8.88 9.25 10.03
CA GLY A 157 -9.44 10.51 9.57
C GLY A 157 -9.06 10.91 8.14
N THR A 158 -8.55 9.98 7.31
CA THR A 158 -8.40 10.23 5.87
C THR A 158 -9.76 10.47 5.23
N ALA A 159 -9.90 11.55 4.45
CA ALA A 159 -11.14 11.91 3.79
C ALA A 159 -11.52 10.88 2.70
N ALA A 160 -12.81 10.61 2.56
CA ALA A 160 -13.31 9.56 1.66
C ALA A 160 -13.00 9.85 0.17
N ASP A 161 -12.94 11.13 -0.23
CA ASP A 161 -12.55 11.55 -1.57
C ASP A 161 -11.04 11.44 -1.82
N ARG A 162 -10.23 11.29 -0.75
CA ARG A 162 -8.78 11.08 -0.80
C ARG A 162 -8.36 9.63 -0.61
N LEU A 163 -9.32 8.70 -0.44
CA LEU A 163 -9.06 7.29 -0.18
C LEU A 163 -9.65 6.40 -1.29
N VAL A 164 -8.87 5.40 -1.70
CA VAL A 164 -9.32 4.26 -2.51
C VAL A 164 -8.92 2.98 -1.78
N GLU A 165 -9.92 2.21 -1.31
CA GLU A 165 -9.74 0.85 -0.80
C GLU A 165 -9.82 -0.14 -1.97
N ILE A 166 -8.70 -0.30 -2.69
CA ILE A 166 -8.68 -0.99 -4.00
C ILE A 166 -9.06 -2.47 -3.91
N HIS A 167 -8.86 -3.10 -2.75
CA HIS A 167 -9.31 -4.46 -2.47
C HIS A 167 -10.61 -4.52 -1.63
N GLY A 168 -11.33 -3.39 -1.56
CA GLY A 168 -12.57 -3.28 -0.78
C GLY A 168 -12.33 -3.19 0.72
N THR A 169 -13.35 -3.53 1.52
CA THR A 169 -13.33 -3.33 2.97
C THR A 169 -14.02 -4.44 3.75
N ASN A 170 -13.52 -4.76 4.94
CA ASN A 170 -14.20 -5.63 5.91
C ASN A 170 -15.28 -4.87 6.72
N SER A 171 -15.36 -3.55 6.62
CA SER A 171 -16.34 -2.74 7.37
C SER A 171 -17.77 -2.87 6.85
N LEU A 172 -17.97 -3.53 5.72
CA LEU A 172 -19.26 -3.73 5.08
C LEU A 172 -19.42 -5.17 4.58
N VAL A 173 -20.66 -5.61 4.53
CA VAL A 173 -21.11 -6.81 3.80
C VAL A 173 -21.82 -6.36 2.54
N GLU A 174 -21.54 -7.03 1.41
CA GLU A 174 -22.10 -6.72 0.10
C GLU A 174 -22.81 -7.94 -0.49
N CYS A 175 -24.01 -7.73 -1.01
CA CYS A 175 -24.74 -8.76 -1.77
C CYS A 175 -24.10 -8.92 -3.15
N GLN A 176 -23.75 -10.14 -3.51
CA GLN A 176 -23.09 -10.43 -4.79
C GLN A 176 -24.06 -10.39 -6.00
N SER A 177 -25.39 -10.31 -5.74
CA SER A 177 -26.39 -10.22 -6.81
C SER A 177 -26.91 -8.81 -7.02
N CYS A 178 -27.28 -8.07 -5.94
CA CYS A 178 -27.90 -6.75 -6.05
C CYS A 178 -27.03 -5.58 -5.60
N GLY A 179 -25.81 -5.85 -5.12
CA GLY A 179 -24.85 -4.83 -4.69
C GLY A 179 -25.22 -4.10 -3.37
N ARG A 180 -26.33 -4.48 -2.71
CA ARG A 180 -26.72 -3.85 -1.42
C ARG A 180 -25.62 -4.06 -0.40
N ARG A 181 -25.26 -2.97 0.30
CA ARG A 181 -24.28 -2.97 1.39
C ARG A 181 -24.95 -2.74 2.72
N THR A 182 -24.47 -3.43 3.74
CA THR A 182 -24.94 -3.37 5.14
C THR A 182 -23.77 -3.50 6.10
N ALA A 183 -23.98 -3.12 7.37
CA ALA A 183 -23.02 -3.34 8.44
C ALA A 183 -22.86 -4.85 8.73
N PRO A 184 -21.67 -5.32 9.11
CA PRO A 184 -21.36 -6.74 9.23
C PRO A 184 -21.86 -7.40 10.51
N GLU A 185 -22.11 -6.64 11.59
CA GLU A 185 -22.36 -7.15 12.93
C GLU A 185 -23.51 -8.17 13.00
N ALA A 186 -24.67 -7.79 12.44
CA ALA A 186 -25.86 -8.65 12.45
C ALA A 186 -25.64 -9.95 11.65
N HIS A 187 -24.85 -9.90 10.59
CA HIS A 187 -24.53 -11.06 9.76
C HIS A 187 -23.56 -12.01 10.48
N PHE A 188 -22.56 -11.49 11.18
CA PHE A 188 -21.67 -12.30 12.01
C PHE A 188 -22.44 -12.95 13.17
N GLU A 189 -23.35 -12.23 13.82
CA GLU A 189 -24.17 -12.78 14.89
C GLU A 189 -25.10 -13.89 14.38
N GLN A 190 -25.74 -13.69 13.22
CA GLN A 190 -26.53 -14.72 12.56
C GLN A 190 -25.69 -15.95 12.24
N PHE A 191 -24.50 -15.76 11.61
CA PHE A 191 -23.62 -16.86 11.24
C PHE A 191 -23.10 -17.63 12.47
N ARG A 192 -22.69 -16.93 13.53
CA ARG A 192 -22.25 -17.56 14.81
C ARG A 192 -23.31 -18.46 15.39
N ARG A 193 -24.58 -18.06 15.31
CA ARG A 193 -25.70 -18.85 15.85
C ARG A 193 -26.10 -20.02 14.97
N THR A 194 -26.03 -19.88 13.66
CA THR A 194 -26.64 -20.84 12.72
C THR A 194 -25.64 -21.68 11.94
N HIS A 195 -24.38 -21.27 11.86
CA HIS A 195 -23.36 -21.77 10.95
C HIS A 195 -23.78 -21.83 9.47
N LYS A 196 -24.82 -21.03 9.11
CA LYS A 196 -25.28 -20.91 7.73
C LYS A 196 -24.87 -19.55 7.16
N PRO A 197 -24.24 -19.51 5.97
CA PRO A 197 -23.91 -18.25 5.31
C PRO A 197 -25.15 -17.38 5.14
N PRO A 198 -25.12 -16.10 5.55
CA PRO A 198 -26.28 -15.26 5.44
C PRO A 198 -26.65 -14.96 3.98
N LEU A 199 -27.92 -14.77 3.73
CA LEU A 199 -28.48 -14.40 2.42
C LEU A 199 -29.05 -12.98 2.48
N CYS A 200 -29.00 -12.30 1.34
CA CYS A 200 -29.68 -11.03 1.13
C CYS A 200 -31.21 -11.24 1.02
N ALA A 201 -31.98 -10.20 1.29
CA ALA A 201 -33.43 -10.22 1.04
C ALA A 201 -33.81 -10.51 -0.44
N CYS A 202 -32.87 -10.28 -1.39
CA CYS A 202 -33.08 -10.66 -2.79
C CYS A 202 -32.70 -12.12 -3.10
N GLY A 203 -32.32 -12.92 -2.10
CA GLY A 203 -31.83 -14.28 -2.26
C GLY A 203 -30.33 -14.40 -2.63
N GLY A 204 -29.64 -13.31 -2.91
CA GLY A 204 -28.22 -13.30 -3.28
C GLY A 204 -27.30 -13.60 -2.10
N PHE A 205 -26.12 -14.16 -2.38
CA PHE A 205 -25.10 -14.44 -1.38
C PHE A 205 -24.50 -13.16 -0.80
N LEU A 206 -24.36 -13.10 0.51
CA LEU A 206 -23.70 -12.02 1.23
C LEU A 206 -22.24 -12.38 1.51
N LYS A 207 -21.34 -11.45 1.23
CA LYS A 207 -19.89 -11.56 1.44
C LYS A 207 -19.40 -10.25 2.04
N LEU A 208 -18.32 -10.28 2.86
CA LEU A 208 -17.62 -9.03 3.20
C LEU A 208 -17.27 -8.29 1.91
N ALA A 209 -17.40 -6.96 1.91
CA ALA A 209 -17.24 -6.12 0.71
C ALA A 209 -15.77 -6.02 0.23
N THR A 210 -15.01 -7.10 0.45
CA THR A 210 -13.62 -7.26 0.00
C THR A 210 -13.56 -7.88 -1.39
N ILE A 211 -12.54 -7.57 -2.16
CA ILE A 211 -12.28 -8.23 -3.45
C ILE A 211 -11.52 -9.54 -3.17
N SER A 212 -12.11 -10.65 -3.58
CA SER A 212 -11.49 -11.98 -3.49
C SER A 212 -10.57 -12.24 -4.69
N PHE A 213 -9.64 -13.18 -4.59
CA PHE A 213 -8.90 -13.65 -5.77
C PHE A 213 -9.86 -14.21 -6.81
N GLY A 214 -9.59 -13.91 -8.09
CA GLY A 214 -10.48 -14.21 -9.20
C GLY A 214 -11.64 -13.22 -9.39
N GLN A 215 -11.80 -12.25 -8.47
CA GLN A 215 -12.77 -11.16 -8.61
C GLN A 215 -12.10 -9.91 -9.20
N ASN A 216 -12.73 -9.26 -10.15
CA ASN A 216 -12.22 -8.01 -10.72
C ASN A 216 -12.24 -6.89 -9.69
N LEU A 217 -11.22 -6.02 -9.74
CA LEU A 217 -11.25 -4.73 -9.02
C LEU A 217 -12.45 -3.91 -9.52
N ARG A 218 -12.98 -3.06 -8.64
CA ARG A 218 -14.04 -2.12 -9.04
C ARG A 218 -13.48 -1.12 -10.04
N SER A 219 -14.10 -1.03 -11.21
CA SER A 219 -13.61 -0.19 -12.31
C SER A 219 -13.47 1.29 -11.92
N GLY A 220 -14.40 1.81 -11.12
CA GLY A 220 -14.33 3.19 -10.62
C GLY A 220 -13.16 3.43 -9.66
N ASP A 221 -12.84 2.47 -8.79
CA ASP A 221 -11.70 2.57 -7.87
C ASP A 221 -10.37 2.48 -8.61
N LEU A 222 -10.28 1.56 -9.58
CA LEU A 222 -9.08 1.44 -10.43
C LEU A 222 -8.87 2.70 -11.27
N ALA A 223 -9.92 3.22 -11.92
CA ALA A 223 -9.83 4.44 -12.72
C ALA A 223 -9.39 5.66 -11.88
N ARG A 224 -9.88 5.80 -10.63
CA ARG A 224 -9.43 6.85 -9.71
C ARG A 224 -7.95 6.71 -9.37
N ALA A 225 -7.50 5.48 -9.08
CA ALA A 225 -6.10 5.20 -8.77
C ALA A 225 -5.17 5.50 -9.96
N GLU A 226 -5.57 5.10 -11.18
CA GLU A 226 -4.83 5.37 -12.41
C GLU A 226 -4.79 6.86 -12.74
N ALA A 227 -5.91 7.58 -12.60
CA ALA A 227 -5.95 9.03 -12.81
C ALA A 227 -5.01 9.77 -11.84
N ALA A 228 -4.98 9.37 -10.56
CA ALA A 228 -4.05 9.91 -9.58
C ALA A 228 -2.59 9.55 -9.91
N ALA A 229 -2.34 8.33 -10.38
CA ALA A 229 -1.00 7.90 -10.81
C ALA A 229 -0.47 8.76 -11.97
N LEU A 230 -1.35 9.19 -12.87
CA LEU A 230 -1.00 10.07 -14.00
C LEU A 230 -0.83 11.56 -13.60
N ALA A 231 -1.34 11.98 -12.44
CA ALA A 231 -1.27 13.35 -11.97
C ALA A 231 -0.21 13.60 -10.89
N ALA A 232 0.17 12.57 -10.14
CA ALA A 232 1.09 12.69 -9.00
C ALA A 232 2.49 13.15 -9.42
N ASP A 233 3.16 13.88 -8.51
CA ASP A 233 4.56 14.33 -8.63
C ASP A 233 5.52 13.54 -7.72
N LEU A 234 4.98 12.65 -6.88
CA LEU A 234 5.71 11.71 -6.03
C LEU A 234 4.83 10.48 -5.78
N VAL A 235 5.37 9.28 -5.87
CA VAL A 235 4.70 8.08 -5.41
C VAL A 235 5.47 7.41 -4.27
N ILE A 236 4.75 6.99 -3.22
CA ILE A 236 5.31 6.33 -2.04
C ILE A 236 4.56 5.04 -1.78
N ALA A 237 5.23 3.89 -1.86
CA ALA A 237 4.67 2.60 -1.49
C ALA A 237 5.16 2.18 -0.09
N LEU A 238 4.22 1.90 0.80
CA LEU A 238 4.43 1.63 2.22
C LEU A 238 3.90 0.24 2.61
N GLY A 239 4.75 -0.60 3.18
CA GLY A 239 4.35 -1.86 3.80
C GLY A 239 3.70 -2.86 2.85
N SER A 240 4.17 -2.94 1.60
CA SER A 240 3.64 -3.86 0.60
C SER A 240 4.76 -4.64 -0.08
N THR A 241 4.54 -5.95 -0.30
CA THR A 241 5.41 -6.77 -1.16
C THR A 241 5.26 -6.45 -2.65
N LEU A 242 4.24 -5.67 -3.03
CA LEU A 242 3.96 -5.27 -4.41
C LEU A 242 3.78 -6.44 -5.39
N SER A 243 3.27 -7.58 -4.89
CA SER A 243 3.11 -8.85 -5.63
C SER A 243 1.67 -9.11 -6.13
N VAL A 244 0.72 -8.20 -5.86
CA VAL A 244 -0.69 -8.38 -6.25
C VAL A 244 -1.06 -7.45 -7.39
N TYR A 245 -1.17 -8.02 -8.56
CA TYR A 245 -1.61 -7.30 -9.78
C TYR A 245 -3.12 -7.45 -9.99
N PRO A 246 -3.80 -6.43 -10.56
CA PRO A 246 -3.24 -5.22 -11.16
C PRO A 246 -2.91 -4.09 -10.18
N ALA A 247 -3.26 -4.17 -8.90
CA ALA A 247 -3.08 -3.09 -7.94
C ALA A 247 -1.62 -2.60 -7.84
N ALA A 248 -0.63 -3.53 -7.84
CA ALA A 248 0.79 -3.21 -7.79
C ALA A 248 1.30 -2.42 -9.01
N SER A 249 0.54 -2.38 -10.13
CA SER A 249 0.91 -1.55 -11.28
C SER A 249 0.70 -0.05 -11.04
N VAL A 250 -0.14 0.34 -10.08
CA VAL A 250 -0.46 1.76 -9.82
C VAL A 250 0.78 2.60 -9.47
N PRO A 251 1.68 2.19 -8.54
CA PRO A 251 2.91 2.92 -8.31
C PRO A 251 3.84 2.98 -9.53
N LEU A 252 3.92 1.89 -10.31
CA LEU A 252 4.76 1.85 -11.51
C LEU A 252 4.27 2.81 -12.60
N LEU A 253 2.95 2.94 -12.77
CA LEU A 253 2.36 3.88 -13.72
C LEU A 253 2.79 5.32 -13.42
N THR A 254 2.90 5.70 -12.15
CA THR A 254 3.45 6.99 -11.73
C THR A 254 4.94 7.09 -12.05
N ALA A 255 5.72 6.10 -11.62
CA ALA A 255 7.17 6.11 -11.72
C ALA A 255 7.69 6.09 -13.16
N GLN A 256 7.00 5.40 -14.07
CA GLN A 256 7.33 5.37 -15.52
C GLN A 256 7.25 6.73 -16.21
N ARG A 257 6.62 7.71 -15.57
CA ARG A 257 6.61 9.12 -16.03
C ARG A 257 7.88 9.90 -15.65
N GLY A 258 8.84 9.24 -14.98
CA GLY A 258 10.05 9.88 -14.45
C GLY A 258 9.82 10.60 -13.11
N VAL A 259 8.70 10.33 -12.45
CA VAL A 259 8.36 10.85 -11.12
C VAL A 259 9.10 10.06 -10.04
N PRO A 260 9.63 10.69 -8.97
CA PRO A 260 10.28 9.97 -7.89
C PRO A 260 9.38 8.89 -7.29
N TYR A 261 9.96 7.71 -7.08
CA TYR A 261 9.30 6.56 -6.49
C TYR A 261 10.03 6.09 -5.24
N VAL A 262 9.33 6.13 -4.10
CA VAL A 262 9.86 5.70 -2.81
C VAL A 262 9.23 4.38 -2.41
N LEU A 263 10.06 3.42 -1.98
CA LEU A 263 9.64 2.17 -1.36
C LEU A 263 10.06 2.16 0.11
N ALA A 264 9.10 1.94 1.02
CA ALA A 264 9.38 1.66 2.43
C ALA A 264 8.70 0.35 2.83
N ASN A 265 9.51 -0.67 3.14
CA ASN A 265 9.01 -2.00 3.51
C ASN A 265 10.05 -2.75 4.33
N ARG A 266 9.58 -3.63 5.23
CA ARG A 266 10.42 -4.63 5.88
C ARG A 266 10.50 -5.87 4.99
N GLY A 267 11.69 -6.15 4.48
CA GLY A 267 11.93 -7.25 3.55
C GLY A 267 11.64 -6.93 2.08
N PRO A 268 11.85 -7.89 1.19
CA PRO A 268 11.85 -7.67 -0.26
C PRO A 268 10.47 -7.33 -0.82
N THR A 269 10.49 -6.62 -1.94
CA THR A 269 9.33 -6.31 -2.78
C THR A 269 9.59 -6.71 -4.23
N GLU A 270 8.53 -6.92 -5.03
CA GLU A 270 8.69 -7.20 -6.47
C GLU A 270 9.16 -5.97 -7.28
N HIS A 271 9.19 -4.80 -6.65
CA HIS A 271 9.70 -3.60 -7.30
C HIS A 271 11.15 -3.27 -6.91
N ASP A 272 11.76 -4.03 -6.01
CA ASP A 272 13.17 -3.83 -5.65
C ASP A 272 14.07 -4.01 -6.88
N GLY A 273 15.09 -3.14 -7.01
CA GLY A 273 16.03 -3.16 -8.13
C GLY A 273 15.50 -2.63 -9.46
N ARG A 274 14.23 -2.21 -9.53
CA ARG A 274 13.72 -1.54 -10.74
C ARG A 274 14.35 -0.16 -10.91
N PRO A 275 14.67 0.25 -12.14
CA PRO A 275 15.31 1.55 -12.41
C PRO A 275 14.43 2.74 -12.04
N GLU A 276 13.12 2.56 -11.96
CA GLU A 276 12.16 3.58 -11.57
C GLU A 276 12.20 3.89 -10.07
N VAL A 277 12.74 3.01 -9.23
CA VAL A 277 12.81 3.23 -7.78
C VAL A 277 13.90 4.25 -7.46
N THR A 278 13.48 5.41 -6.96
CA THR A 278 14.38 6.51 -6.60
C THR A 278 15.00 6.30 -5.22
N LEU A 279 14.20 5.80 -4.25
CA LEU A 279 14.63 5.65 -2.86
C LEU A 279 14.01 4.39 -2.25
N ARG A 280 14.85 3.57 -1.60
CA ARG A 280 14.45 2.39 -0.85
C ARG A 280 14.76 2.59 0.62
N LEU A 281 13.73 2.50 1.48
CA LEU A 281 13.87 2.46 2.94
C LEU A 281 13.56 1.04 3.43
N GLU A 282 14.55 0.41 4.06
CA GLU A 282 14.39 -0.90 4.70
C GLU A 282 14.05 -0.71 6.16
N GLY A 283 12.98 -1.34 6.65
CA GLY A 283 12.64 -1.32 8.06
C GLY A 283 11.14 -1.26 8.34
N ASP A 284 10.81 -1.07 9.62
CA ASP A 284 9.44 -0.83 10.05
C ASP A 284 8.95 0.50 9.49
N VAL A 285 7.79 0.45 8.81
CA VAL A 285 7.27 1.65 8.13
C VAL A 285 6.95 2.77 9.12
N ALA A 286 6.48 2.44 10.33
CA ALA A 286 6.19 3.46 11.34
C ALA A 286 7.46 4.14 11.84
N GLU A 287 8.59 3.41 11.90
CA GLU A 287 9.88 3.95 12.33
C GLU A 287 10.58 4.78 11.24
N VAL A 288 10.39 4.44 9.96
CA VAL A 288 11.10 5.13 8.87
C VAL A 288 10.28 6.25 8.25
N PHE A 289 8.95 6.11 8.16
CA PHE A 289 8.09 7.07 7.45
C PHE A 289 7.55 8.19 8.35
N ALA A 290 6.98 7.87 9.52
CA ALA A 290 6.34 8.88 10.36
C ALA A 290 7.31 9.98 10.85
N PRO A 291 8.55 9.67 11.30
CA PRO A 291 9.53 10.72 11.66
C PRO A 291 9.90 11.62 10.46
N ALA A 292 10.05 11.05 9.27
CA ALA A 292 10.36 11.82 8.07
C ALA A 292 9.22 12.79 7.68
N VAL A 293 7.96 12.37 7.83
CA VAL A 293 6.79 13.27 7.62
C VAL A 293 6.80 14.40 8.63
N HIS A 294 7.01 14.12 9.91
CA HIS A 294 7.08 15.14 10.95
C HIS A 294 8.19 16.17 10.64
N ALA A 295 9.39 15.70 10.28
CA ALA A 295 10.51 16.58 9.92
C ALA A 295 10.25 17.39 8.64
N ALA A 296 9.57 16.81 7.66
CA ALA A 296 9.21 17.52 6.42
C ALA A 296 8.21 18.66 6.66
N LEU A 297 7.24 18.45 7.57
CA LEU A 297 6.18 19.41 7.87
C LEU A 297 6.60 20.47 8.90
N ALA A 298 7.47 20.15 9.86
CA ALA A 298 7.96 21.08 10.88
C ALA A 298 8.70 22.30 10.29
N ALA A 299 9.37 22.14 9.15
CA ALA A 299 10.13 23.23 8.52
C ALA A 299 9.27 24.30 7.82
N ARG A 300 7.92 24.14 7.80
CA ARG A 300 6.98 25.15 7.25
C ARG A 300 6.46 26.13 8.30
N SER A 301 6.82 25.96 9.57
CA SER A 301 6.33 26.80 10.67
C SER A 301 7.32 27.93 11.05
N ALA A 302 8.38 28.15 10.23
CA ALA A 302 9.37 29.21 10.45
C ALA A 302 9.27 30.30 9.40
#